data_335e035e941256c313fddd1b2321b50c
#
_entry.id   335e035e941256c313fddd1b2321b50c
#
_cell.length_a   1.000
_cell.length_b   1.000
_cell.length_c   1.000
_cell.angle_alpha   90.00
_cell.angle_beta   90.00
_cell.angle_gamma   90.00
#
_symmetry.space_group_name_H-M   'P 1'
#
loop_
_entity.id
_entity.type
_entity.pdbx_description
1 polymer ?
#
loop_
_entity_poly.entity_id
_entity_poly.type
_entity_poly.pdbx_seq_one_letter_code
_entity_poly.pdbx_strand_id
1 'polypeptide(L)'
;ASDVYKRQPYMKEASEELEKALKVMTINAPQTEIYANRTGKPYPQDTAQIIETIALQASSSVRFEDTLKNMWADGIDTFIEVGAGKTLTGFVKKTLPEAKMYTVTTVDALNEAIENIKAGE
;
A
#
# COMPACT_ATOMS: atom_id res chain seq x y z
N ALA A 1 -8.82 5.45 15.22
CA ALA A 1 -9.95 6.30 14.86
C ALA A 1 -10.43 6.04 13.42
N SER A 2 -9.51 6.00 12.45
CA SER A 2 -9.89 5.73 11.06
C SER A 2 -10.46 4.34 10.85
N ASP A 3 -9.98 3.34 11.59
CA ASP A 3 -10.48 1.98 11.49
C ASP A 3 -11.92 1.86 12.01
N VAL A 4 -12.22 2.54 13.10
CA VAL A 4 -13.58 2.58 13.64
C VAL A 4 -14.52 3.25 12.63
N TYR A 5 -14.07 4.33 12.03
CA TYR A 5 -14.82 5.06 11.03
C TYR A 5 -15.13 4.18 9.81
N LYS A 6 -14.15 3.43 9.32
CA LYS A 6 -14.31 2.56 8.15
C LYS A 6 -15.24 1.38 8.38
N ARG A 7 -15.57 1.05 9.64
CA ARG A 7 -16.49 -0.03 9.98
C ARG A 7 -17.95 0.42 10.05
N GLN A 8 -18.23 1.70 9.82
CA GLN A 8 -19.59 2.19 9.82
C GLN A 8 -20.41 1.60 8.67
N PRO A 9 -21.73 1.37 8.87
CA PRO A 9 -22.56 0.72 7.84
C PRO A 9 -22.55 1.43 6.48
N TYR A 10 -22.46 2.77 6.46
CA TYR A 10 -22.42 3.52 5.20
C TYR A 10 -21.15 3.23 4.39
N MET A 11 -20.06 2.78 5.03
CA MET A 11 -18.85 2.41 4.33
C MET A 11 -19.03 1.08 3.59
N LYS A 12 -19.91 0.21 4.09
CA LYS A 12 -20.28 -1.00 3.36
C LYS A 12 -21.01 -0.67 2.07
N GLU A 13 -21.94 0.30 2.13
CA GLU A 13 -22.64 0.76 0.94
C GLU A 13 -21.69 1.39 -0.07
N ALA A 14 -20.73 2.20 0.39
CA ALA A 14 -19.69 2.76 -0.45
C ALA A 14 -18.86 1.68 -1.12
N SER A 15 -18.54 0.60 -0.40
CA SER A 15 -17.82 -0.54 -0.92
C SER A 15 -18.60 -1.23 -2.06
N GLU A 16 -19.90 -1.41 -1.88
CA GLU A 16 -20.77 -2.01 -2.89
C GLU A 16 -20.85 -1.14 -4.16
N GLU A 17 -20.98 0.18 -4.00
CA GLU A 17 -20.99 1.11 -5.13
C GLU A 17 -19.66 1.12 -5.87
N LEU A 18 -18.54 1.07 -5.14
CA LEU A 18 -17.23 0.99 -5.74
C LEU A 18 -17.07 -0.31 -6.54
N GLU A 19 -17.55 -1.43 -6.01
CA GLU A 19 -17.51 -2.70 -6.73
C GLU A 19 -18.24 -2.64 -8.05
N LYS A 20 -19.43 -2.04 -8.07
CA LYS A 20 -20.20 -1.85 -9.30
C LYS A 20 -19.43 -1.02 -10.32
N ALA A 21 -18.80 0.06 -9.88
CA ALA A 21 -18.01 0.91 -10.77
C ALA A 21 -16.81 0.16 -11.34
N LEU A 22 -16.13 -0.64 -10.54
CA LEU A 22 -14.96 -1.40 -10.96
C LEU A 22 -15.31 -2.49 -11.97
N LYS A 23 -16.49 -3.10 -11.86
CA LYS A 23 -16.92 -4.16 -12.77
C LYS A 23 -17.09 -3.71 -14.21
N VAL A 24 -17.34 -2.40 -14.44
CA VAL A 24 -17.46 -1.86 -15.80
C VAL A 24 -16.15 -1.29 -16.32
N MET A 25 -15.07 -1.35 -15.54
CA MET A 25 -13.74 -0.89 -15.92
C MET A 25 -12.88 -2.08 -16.35
N THR A 26 -11.87 -1.80 -17.17
CA THR A 26 -10.85 -2.80 -17.49
C THR A 26 -9.80 -2.81 -16.38
N ILE A 27 -9.74 -3.88 -15.62
CA ILE A 27 -8.78 -4.07 -14.52
C ILE A 27 -7.84 -5.20 -14.91
N ASN A 28 -6.57 -4.87 -15.06
CA ASN A 28 -5.54 -5.85 -15.41
C ASN A 28 -4.80 -6.32 -14.15
N ALA A 29 -4.27 -7.54 -14.21
CA ALA A 29 -3.42 -8.05 -13.14
C ALA A 29 -2.15 -7.19 -13.03
N PRO A 30 -1.68 -6.91 -11.80
CA PRO A 30 -0.46 -6.12 -11.63
C PRO A 30 0.76 -6.90 -12.13
N GLN A 31 1.65 -6.21 -12.85
CA GLN A 31 2.92 -6.79 -13.31
C GLN A 31 3.98 -6.75 -12.21
N THR A 32 3.89 -5.77 -11.33
CA THR A 32 4.72 -5.65 -10.13
C THR A 32 3.81 -5.87 -8.92
N GLU A 33 4.27 -6.60 -7.92
CA GLU A 33 3.45 -6.87 -6.74
C GLU A 33 3.01 -5.57 -6.07
N ILE A 34 1.72 -5.49 -5.77
CA ILE A 34 1.11 -4.39 -5.03
C ILE A 34 0.46 -5.01 -3.79
N TYR A 35 0.81 -4.50 -2.62
CA TYR A 35 0.25 -5.00 -1.37
C TYR A 35 -1.06 -4.29 -1.05
N ALA A 36 -2.08 -5.06 -0.71
CA ALA A 36 -3.41 -4.55 -0.40
C ALA A 36 -3.53 -4.18 1.07
N ASN A 37 -4.11 -3.02 1.35
CA ASN A 37 -4.32 -2.57 2.73
C ASN A 37 -5.19 -3.53 3.56
N ARG A 38 -6.15 -4.16 2.91
CA ARG A 38 -7.10 -5.04 3.60
C ARG A 38 -6.44 -6.33 4.10
N THR A 39 -5.54 -6.90 3.33
CA THR A 39 -4.94 -8.19 3.63
C THR A 39 -3.51 -8.11 4.14
N GLY A 40 -2.81 -7.02 3.85
CA GLY A 40 -1.37 -6.91 4.09
C GLY A 40 -0.54 -7.78 3.18
N LYS A 41 -1.13 -8.32 2.12
CA LYS A 41 -0.49 -9.24 1.16
C LYS A 41 -0.65 -8.74 -0.27
N PRO A 42 0.14 -9.26 -1.22
CA PRO A 42 -0.02 -8.87 -2.62
C PRO A 42 -1.44 -9.12 -3.15
N TYR A 43 -1.88 -8.25 -4.05
CA TYR A 43 -3.13 -8.47 -4.76
C TYR A 43 -3.08 -9.78 -5.53
N PRO A 44 -4.22 -10.48 -5.66
CA PRO A 44 -4.32 -11.67 -6.50
C PRO A 44 -4.15 -11.34 -7.98
N GLN A 45 -4.00 -12.35 -8.81
CA GLN A 45 -3.87 -12.17 -10.25
C GLN A 45 -5.21 -12.24 -10.98
N ASP A 46 -6.25 -12.78 -10.34
CA ASP A 46 -7.59 -12.89 -10.91
C ASP A 46 -8.32 -11.53 -10.83
N THR A 47 -8.82 -11.05 -11.96
CA THR A 47 -9.49 -9.74 -12.04
C THR A 47 -10.68 -9.63 -11.09
N ALA A 48 -11.50 -10.67 -10.99
CA ALA A 48 -12.66 -10.64 -10.07
C ALA A 48 -12.23 -10.52 -8.62
N GLN A 49 -11.17 -11.20 -8.22
CA GLN A 49 -10.62 -11.12 -6.87
C GLN A 49 -9.96 -9.77 -6.60
N ILE A 50 -9.31 -9.18 -7.61
CA ILE A 50 -8.74 -7.83 -7.48
C ILE A 50 -9.84 -6.82 -7.21
N ILE A 51 -10.91 -6.86 -7.99
CA ILE A 51 -12.06 -5.96 -7.83
C ILE A 51 -12.67 -6.10 -6.43
N GLU A 52 -12.88 -7.32 -5.99
CA GLU A 52 -13.42 -7.58 -4.65
C GLU A 52 -12.51 -7.01 -3.56
N THR A 53 -11.21 -7.22 -3.69
CA THR A 53 -10.24 -6.72 -2.72
C THR A 53 -10.22 -5.20 -2.66
N ILE A 54 -10.23 -4.54 -3.82
CA ILE A 54 -10.28 -3.07 -3.88
C ILE A 54 -11.58 -2.54 -3.25
N ALA A 55 -12.70 -3.13 -3.60
CA ALA A 55 -14.00 -2.68 -3.10
C ALA A 55 -14.09 -2.82 -1.57
N LEU A 56 -13.61 -3.92 -1.02
CA LEU A 56 -13.67 -4.17 0.41
C LEU A 56 -12.73 -3.29 1.23
N GLN A 57 -11.75 -2.66 0.62
CA GLN A 57 -10.87 -1.72 1.33
C GLN A 57 -11.64 -0.53 1.91
N ALA A 58 -12.73 -0.10 1.26
CA ALA A 58 -13.54 1.01 1.74
C ALA A 58 -14.17 0.72 3.11
N SER A 59 -14.44 -0.55 3.41
CA SER A 59 -15.09 -0.97 4.66
C SER A 59 -14.19 -1.81 5.56
N SER A 60 -12.90 -1.87 5.26
CA SER A 60 -11.95 -2.72 5.99
C SER A 60 -10.88 -1.88 6.67
N SER A 61 -10.32 -2.41 7.76
CA SER A 61 -9.20 -1.78 8.44
C SER A 61 -7.93 -1.84 7.58
N VAL A 62 -7.09 -0.82 7.71
CA VAL A 62 -5.78 -0.81 7.06
C VAL A 62 -4.81 -1.65 7.89
N ARG A 63 -4.18 -2.64 7.25
CA ARG A 63 -3.24 -3.55 7.91
C ARG A 63 -1.80 -3.22 7.52
N PHE A 64 -1.40 -1.96 7.73
CA PHE A 64 -0.09 -1.49 7.26
C PHE A 64 1.09 -2.14 7.98
N GLU A 65 0.97 -2.39 9.27
CA GLU A 65 2.01 -3.10 10.03
C GLU A 65 2.21 -4.51 9.47
N ASP A 66 1.12 -5.23 9.22
CA ASP A 66 1.18 -6.55 8.60
C ASP A 66 1.77 -6.49 7.20
N THR A 67 1.41 -5.47 6.43
CA THR A 67 1.96 -5.23 5.10
C THR A 67 3.48 -5.12 5.16
N LEU A 68 4.01 -4.29 6.05
CA LEU A 68 5.45 -4.10 6.18
C LEU A 68 6.16 -5.38 6.61
N LYS A 69 5.59 -6.11 7.54
CA LYS A 69 6.17 -7.38 8.00
C LYS A 69 6.17 -8.43 6.89
N ASN A 70 5.10 -8.49 6.10
CA ASN A 70 5.02 -9.40 4.97
C ASN A 70 6.01 -9.02 3.87
N MET A 71 6.18 -7.73 3.58
CA MET A 71 7.18 -7.25 2.63
C MET A 71 8.59 -7.64 3.08
N TRP A 72 8.90 -7.45 4.34
CA TRP A 72 10.19 -7.84 4.90
C TRP A 72 10.43 -9.34 4.74
N ALA A 73 9.43 -10.16 5.07
CA ALA A 73 9.51 -11.60 4.92
C ALA A 73 9.68 -12.03 3.45
N ASP A 74 9.14 -11.24 2.53
CA ASP A 74 9.26 -11.49 1.08
C ASP A 74 10.59 -10.99 0.50
N GLY A 75 11.48 -10.44 1.33
CA GLY A 75 12.81 -10.01 0.92
C GLY A 75 12.94 -8.54 0.57
N ILE A 76 11.91 -7.75 0.81
CA ILE A 76 11.95 -6.30 0.55
C ILE A 76 12.59 -5.60 1.74
N ASP A 77 13.73 -4.98 1.54
CA ASP A 77 14.49 -4.31 2.60
C ASP A 77 14.67 -2.80 2.40
N THR A 78 14.19 -2.28 1.29
CA THR A 78 14.32 -0.88 0.93
C THR A 78 12.94 -0.31 0.62
N PHE A 79 12.62 0.83 1.25
CA PHE A 79 11.31 1.46 1.11
C PHE A 79 11.49 2.91 0.68
N ILE A 80 10.59 3.38 -0.17
CA ILE A 80 10.60 4.74 -0.66
C ILE A 80 9.18 5.30 -0.49
N GLU A 81 9.05 6.33 0.35
CA GLU A 81 7.77 7.05 0.46
C GLU A 81 7.77 8.19 -0.55
N VAL A 82 6.80 8.19 -1.45
CA VAL A 82 6.65 9.21 -2.49
C VAL A 82 5.43 10.07 -2.19
N GLY A 83 5.63 11.38 -2.14
CA GLY A 83 4.55 12.33 -1.90
C GLY A 83 4.84 13.29 -0.76
N ALA A 84 3.82 14.04 -0.37
CA ALA A 84 3.94 15.00 0.71
C ALA A 84 3.96 14.32 2.08
N GLY A 85 4.81 14.81 2.98
CA GLY A 85 4.86 14.32 4.36
C GLY A 85 5.80 13.15 4.58
N LYS A 86 5.89 12.73 5.82
CA LYS A 86 6.83 11.69 6.29
C LYS A 86 6.16 10.68 7.22
N THR A 87 4.85 10.61 7.23
CA THR A 87 4.11 9.75 8.16
C THR A 87 4.44 8.29 7.98
N LEU A 88 4.46 7.81 6.73
CA LEU A 88 4.77 6.42 6.44
C LEU A 88 6.25 6.10 6.68
N THR A 89 7.13 7.07 6.42
CA THR A 89 8.57 6.94 6.73
C THR A 89 8.77 6.66 8.21
N GLY A 90 8.11 7.44 9.08
CA GLY A 90 8.19 7.21 10.52
C GLY A 90 7.65 5.86 10.93
N PHE A 91 6.57 5.43 10.32
CA PHE A 91 5.96 4.13 10.59
C PHE A 91 6.90 2.98 10.20
N VAL A 92 7.52 3.07 9.03
CA VAL A 92 8.48 2.06 8.57
C VAL A 92 9.69 1.98 9.50
N LYS A 93 10.26 3.13 9.89
CA LYS A 93 11.41 3.18 10.80
C LYS A 93 11.10 2.54 12.16
N LYS A 94 9.87 2.72 12.64
CA LYS A 94 9.44 2.14 13.91
C LYS A 94 9.22 0.64 13.81
N THR A 95 8.61 0.18 12.71
CA THR A 95 8.24 -1.22 12.51
C THR A 95 9.41 -2.08 12.06
N LEU A 96 10.24 -1.54 11.16
CA LEU A 96 11.39 -2.23 10.57
C LEU A 96 12.64 -1.38 10.72
N PRO A 97 13.24 -1.33 11.93
CA PRO A 97 14.40 -0.46 12.18
C PRO A 97 15.62 -0.73 11.30
N GLU A 98 15.74 -1.94 10.77
CA GLU A 98 16.87 -2.33 9.93
C GLU A 98 16.63 -2.05 8.44
N ALA A 99 15.42 -1.66 8.06
CA ALA A 99 15.10 -1.37 6.67
C ALA A 99 15.75 -0.06 6.22
N LYS A 100 16.11 0.00 4.94
CA LYS A 100 16.55 1.25 4.29
C LYS A 100 15.29 2.03 3.93
N MET A 101 15.28 3.33 4.27
CA MET A 101 14.11 4.16 4.06
C MET A 101 14.49 5.49 3.43
N TYR A 102 13.80 5.84 2.35
CA TYR A 102 13.98 7.11 1.65
C TYR A 102 12.65 7.85 1.60
N THR A 103 12.70 9.16 1.82
CA THR A 103 11.52 10.03 1.76
C THR A 103 11.68 10.97 0.58
N VAL A 104 10.75 10.88 -0.37
CA VAL A 104 10.80 11.63 -1.62
C VAL A 104 9.64 12.61 -1.69
N THR A 105 9.86 13.83 -1.21
CA THR A 105 8.87 14.91 -1.22
C THR A 105 9.09 15.92 -2.34
N THR A 106 10.26 15.91 -2.97
CA THR A 106 10.65 16.82 -4.05
C THR A 106 11.42 16.07 -5.13
N VAL A 107 11.59 16.71 -6.29
CA VAL A 107 12.41 16.13 -7.37
C VAL A 107 13.88 15.99 -6.94
N ASP A 108 14.40 16.94 -6.21
CA ASP A 108 15.77 16.87 -5.70
C ASP A 108 15.95 15.70 -4.74
N ALA A 109 14.98 15.46 -3.85
CA ALA A 109 15.01 14.32 -2.95
C ALA A 109 14.93 13.01 -3.72
N LEU A 110 14.16 12.95 -4.82
CA LEU A 110 14.10 11.78 -5.69
C LEU A 110 15.46 11.46 -6.31
N ASN A 111 16.12 12.48 -6.86
CA ASN A 111 17.45 12.31 -7.49
C ASN A 111 18.49 11.85 -6.47
N GLU A 112 18.47 12.43 -5.28
CA GLU A 112 19.36 12.03 -4.19
C GLU A 112 19.10 10.58 -3.76
N ALA A 113 17.83 10.18 -3.63
CA ALA A 113 17.47 8.81 -3.28
C ALA A 113 17.95 7.81 -4.33
N ILE A 114 17.79 8.12 -5.61
CA ILE A 114 18.25 7.27 -6.71
C ILE A 114 19.76 7.08 -6.64
N GLU A 115 20.53 8.16 -6.43
CA GLU A 115 21.98 8.07 -6.30
C GLU A 115 22.40 7.23 -5.11
N ASN A 116 21.76 7.41 -3.97
CA ASN A 116 22.05 6.65 -2.75
C ASN A 116 21.76 5.16 -2.93
N ILE A 117 20.67 4.81 -3.60
CA ILE A 117 20.29 3.42 -3.87
C ILE A 117 21.34 2.78 -4.79
N LYS A 118 21.75 3.48 -5.83
CA LYS A 118 22.78 2.99 -6.76
C LYS A 118 24.14 2.82 -6.07
N ALA A 119 24.50 3.74 -5.20
CA ALA A 119 25.78 3.69 -4.49
C ALA A 119 25.80 2.64 -3.38
N GLY A 120 24.63 2.34 -2.79
CA GLY A 120 24.51 1.39 -1.69
C GLY A 120 24.52 -0.08 -2.13
N GLU A 121 24.52 -0.32 -3.40
CA GLU A 121 24.65 -1.68 -3.95
C GLU A 121 26.14 -2.13 -4.03
#